data_c139e107ea0d22bc9c83ca5d3468a8e3
#
_entry.id   c139e107ea0d22bc9c83ca5d3468a8e3
#
_cell.length_a   1.000
_cell.length_b   1.000
_cell.length_c   1.000
_cell.angle_alpha   90.00
_cell.angle_beta   90.00
_cell.angle_gamma   90.00
#
_symmetry.space_group_name_H-M   'P 1'
#
loop_
_entity.id
_entity.type
_entity.pdbx_description
1 polymer ?
#
loop_
_entity_poly.entity_id
_entity_poly.type
_entity_poly.pdbx_seq_one_letter_code
_entity_poly.pdbx_strand_id
1 'polypeptide(L)'
;MKKLLAIALFSVFVSCSPGMHPEYEQNTETVKAFLKLQGEETDVNAQMALIHEDLEWQPAFHGSAPIGKEDFKAYLLNWQDVMEETVYTPRNYLPGVLADTGLQDGSVRSYGKWTGVHSATGKKWELTAYHTWDFKDGKIIAGGDYFDAGGLIASLQVEEVTEEITEE
;
A
#
# COMPACT_ATOMS: atom_id res chain seq x y z
N MET A 1 18.58 37.71 -61.94
CA MET A 1 17.61 36.74 -61.39
C MET A 1 18.22 36.19 -60.10
N LYS A 2 17.78 36.72 -58.93
CA LYS A 2 18.27 36.29 -57.62
C LYS A 2 17.34 35.20 -57.10
N LYS A 3 17.84 33.98 -56.93
CA LYS A 3 17.10 32.87 -56.29
C LYS A 3 17.21 33.03 -54.77
N LEU A 4 16.11 33.34 -54.13
CA LEU A 4 15.97 33.29 -52.65
C LEU A 4 15.80 31.82 -52.26
N LEU A 5 16.76 31.31 -51.55
CA LEU A 5 16.70 29.98 -50.90
C LEU A 5 16.03 30.15 -49.54
N ALA A 6 14.76 29.73 -49.42
CA ALA A 6 14.04 29.70 -48.16
C ALA A 6 14.47 28.46 -47.38
N ILE A 7 15.27 28.65 -46.33
CA ILE A 7 15.60 27.58 -45.36
C ILE A 7 14.43 27.50 -44.40
N ALA A 8 13.60 26.45 -44.53
CA ALA A 8 12.59 26.12 -43.55
C ALA A 8 13.25 25.50 -42.30
N LEU A 9 13.29 26.26 -41.24
CA LEU A 9 13.78 25.79 -39.93
C LEU A 9 12.69 24.89 -39.32
N PHE A 10 12.86 23.60 -39.44
CA PHE A 10 11.97 22.60 -38.82
C PHE A 10 12.35 22.45 -37.35
N SER A 11 11.65 23.20 -36.48
CA SER A 11 11.80 23.08 -35.02
C SER A 11 11.18 21.74 -34.60
N VAL A 12 12.02 20.74 -34.36
CA VAL A 12 11.60 19.49 -33.72
C VAL A 12 11.37 19.79 -32.24
N PHE A 13 10.14 20.00 -31.85
CA PHE A 13 9.75 19.97 -30.44
C PHE A 13 9.84 18.52 -29.97
N VAL A 14 10.97 18.14 -29.37
CA VAL A 14 11.05 16.93 -28.58
C VAL A 14 10.21 17.21 -27.32
N SER A 15 8.96 16.78 -27.33
CA SER A 15 8.15 16.71 -26.13
C SER A 15 8.78 15.64 -25.24
N CYS A 16 9.63 16.06 -24.31
CA CYS A 16 10.03 15.22 -23.19
C CYS A 16 8.81 15.08 -22.27
N SER A 17 7.92 14.14 -22.55
CA SER A 17 7.10 13.57 -21.48
C SER A 17 8.08 12.94 -20.50
N PRO A 18 8.10 13.31 -19.21
CA PRO A 18 8.89 12.56 -18.23
C PRO A 18 8.43 11.11 -18.32
N GLY A 19 9.32 10.22 -18.74
CA GLY A 19 9.05 8.77 -18.76
C GLY A 19 8.77 8.27 -17.35
N MET A 20 8.24 7.07 -17.24
CA MET A 20 8.13 6.38 -15.95
C MET A 20 9.52 6.31 -15.29
N HIS A 21 9.55 6.47 -13.95
CA HIS A 21 10.78 6.25 -13.20
C HIS A 21 11.31 4.83 -13.46
N PRO A 22 12.61 4.63 -13.74
CA PRO A 22 13.15 3.34 -14.19
C PRO A 22 12.90 2.19 -13.20
N GLU A 23 12.79 2.48 -11.90
CA GLU A 23 12.56 1.48 -10.86
C GLU A 23 11.08 1.24 -10.56
N TYR A 24 10.17 2.07 -11.09
CA TYR A 24 8.74 2.01 -10.73
C TYR A 24 8.09 0.66 -11.01
N GLU A 25 8.38 0.06 -12.16
CA GLU A 25 7.81 -1.24 -12.54
C GLU A 25 8.27 -2.35 -11.57
N GLN A 26 9.57 -2.43 -11.30
CA GLN A 26 10.14 -3.39 -10.35
C GLN A 26 9.60 -3.17 -8.94
N ASN A 27 9.52 -1.93 -8.47
CA ASN A 27 8.99 -1.59 -7.15
C ASN A 27 7.50 -1.95 -7.05
N THR A 28 6.73 -1.78 -8.13
CA THR A 28 5.33 -2.20 -8.18
C THR A 28 5.18 -3.73 -8.05
N GLU A 29 6.05 -4.52 -8.68
CA GLU A 29 6.04 -5.98 -8.51
C GLU A 29 6.41 -6.38 -7.08
N THR A 30 7.33 -5.68 -6.43
CA THR A 30 7.66 -5.87 -5.00
C THR A 30 6.43 -5.61 -4.11
N VAL A 31 5.68 -4.54 -4.37
CA VAL A 31 4.42 -4.24 -3.64
C VAL A 31 3.38 -5.35 -3.84
N LYS A 32 3.18 -5.80 -5.08
CA LYS A 32 2.24 -6.89 -5.37
C LYS A 32 2.61 -8.18 -4.63
N ALA A 33 3.89 -8.55 -4.64
CA ALA A 33 4.39 -9.70 -3.91
C ALA A 33 4.15 -9.55 -2.40
N PHE A 34 4.45 -8.38 -1.83
CA PHE A 34 4.23 -8.09 -0.42
C PHE A 34 2.75 -8.23 -0.02
N LEU A 35 1.83 -7.62 -0.80
CA LEU A 35 0.39 -7.66 -0.53
C LEU A 35 -0.18 -9.09 -0.64
N LYS A 36 0.33 -9.90 -1.57
CA LYS A 36 -0.04 -11.30 -1.72
C LYS A 36 0.42 -12.14 -0.52
N LEU A 37 1.65 -11.93 -0.05
CA LEU A 37 2.19 -12.58 1.14
C LEU A 37 1.49 -12.15 2.44
N GLN A 38 0.86 -10.98 2.48
CA GLN A 38 0.06 -10.54 3.62
C GLN A 38 -1.28 -11.26 3.69
N GLY A 39 -1.90 -11.55 2.57
CA GLY A 39 -3.24 -12.13 2.50
C GLY A 39 -3.24 -13.61 2.10
N GLU A 40 -3.04 -13.89 0.83
CA GLU A 40 -3.28 -15.21 0.24
C GLU A 40 -2.28 -16.29 0.68
N GLU A 41 -1.02 -15.93 0.88
CA GLU A 41 0.07 -16.87 1.19
C GLU A 41 0.52 -16.83 2.66
N THR A 42 0.23 -15.73 3.38
CA THR A 42 0.52 -15.51 4.81
C THR A 42 1.94 -15.93 5.24
N ASP A 43 2.97 -15.47 4.51
CA ASP A 43 4.38 -15.72 4.81
C ASP A 43 5.10 -14.43 5.24
N VAL A 44 5.08 -14.16 6.55
CA VAL A 44 5.74 -12.98 7.13
C VAL A 44 7.25 -12.98 6.91
N ASN A 45 7.92 -14.14 6.85
CA ASN A 45 9.36 -14.17 6.64
C ASN A 45 9.72 -13.77 5.20
N ALA A 46 8.94 -14.23 4.22
CA ALA A 46 9.08 -13.77 2.84
C ALA A 46 8.78 -12.27 2.71
N GLN A 47 7.76 -11.74 3.42
CA GLN A 47 7.51 -10.29 3.47
C GLN A 47 8.71 -9.52 4.05
N MET A 48 9.28 -9.98 5.17
CA MET A 48 10.42 -9.32 5.81
C MET A 48 11.70 -9.32 4.95
N ALA A 49 11.83 -10.24 3.99
CA ALA A 49 12.92 -10.23 3.02
C ALA A 49 12.81 -9.05 2.03
N LEU A 50 11.60 -8.51 1.80
CA LEU A 50 11.34 -7.34 0.95
C LEU A 50 11.55 -6.02 1.69
N ILE A 51 11.79 -6.04 3.00
CA ILE A 51 11.88 -4.86 3.88
C ILE A 51 13.33 -4.48 4.14
N HIS A 52 13.62 -3.18 4.03
CA HIS A 52 14.92 -2.61 4.39
C HIS A 52 15.13 -2.61 5.91
N GLU A 53 16.39 -2.64 6.38
CA GLU A 53 16.72 -2.64 7.82
C GLU A 53 16.26 -1.36 8.53
N ASP A 54 16.36 -0.22 7.84
CA ASP A 54 16.00 1.10 8.38
C ASP A 54 14.52 1.46 8.08
N LEU A 55 13.60 0.48 8.08
CA LEU A 55 12.20 0.75 7.81
C LEU A 55 11.60 1.80 8.75
N GLU A 56 10.79 2.70 8.18
CA GLU A 56 9.86 3.58 8.91
C GLU A 56 8.44 3.38 8.35
N TRP A 57 7.58 2.69 9.09
CA TRP A 57 6.22 2.40 8.68
C TRP A 57 5.19 3.11 9.55
N GLN A 58 4.23 3.81 8.93
CA GLN A 58 3.11 4.44 9.61
C GLN A 58 1.91 3.49 9.70
N PRO A 59 1.57 2.93 10.88
CA PRO A 59 0.36 2.14 11.07
C PRO A 59 -0.93 2.97 10.95
N ALA A 60 -2.05 2.32 10.59
CA ALA A 60 -3.35 2.99 10.41
C ALA A 60 -4.09 3.32 11.72
N PHE A 61 -3.45 3.26 12.88
CA PHE A 61 -4.10 3.54 14.15
C PHE A 61 -3.91 5.00 14.57
N HIS A 62 -4.97 5.59 15.10
CA HIS A 62 -4.92 6.96 15.63
C HIS A 62 -3.85 7.10 16.72
N GLY A 63 -2.99 8.11 16.59
CA GLY A 63 -1.94 8.41 17.55
C GLY A 63 -0.70 7.49 17.47
N SER A 64 -0.64 6.53 16.52
CA SER A 64 0.56 5.73 16.33
C SER A 64 1.73 6.57 15.80
N ALA A 65 2.89 6.35 16.40
CA ALA A 65 4.16 6.78 15.82
C ALA A 65 4.58 5.80 14.70
N PRO A 66 5.45 6.22 13.77
CA PRO A 66 6.10 5.29 12.85
C PRO A 66 6.83 4.18 13.60
N ILE A 67 6.80 2.97 13.06
CA ILE A 67 7.43 1.77 13.62
C ILE A 67 8.57 1.27 12.73
N GLY A 68 9.59 0.68 13.34
CA GLY A 68 10.71 0.04 12.67
C GLY A 68 10.43 -1.39 12.25
N LYS A 69 11.40 -2.03 11.62
CA LYS A 69 11.29 -3.34 10.99
C LYS A 69 10.80 -4.44 11.96
N GLU A 70 11.32 -4.51 13.18
CA GLU A 70 10.92 -5.54 14.14
C GLU A 70 9.47 -5.39 14.60
N ASP A 71 9.06 -4.16 14.93
CA ASP A 71 7.68 -3.88 15.32
C ASP A 71 6.72 -4.06 14.13
N PHE A 72 7.19 -3.76 12.91
CA PHE A 72 6.43 -4.01 11.68
C PHE A 72 6.16 -5.50 11.46
N LYS A 73 7.14 -6.37 11.75
CA LYS A 73 6.91 -7.82 11.71
C LYS A 73 5.81 -8.24 12.68
N ALA A 74 5.82 -7.73 13.90
CA ALA A 74 4.77 -8.01 14.87
C ALA A 74 3.41 -7.46 14.43
N TYR A 75 3.38 -6.28 13.82
CA TYR A 75 2.18 -5.68 13.25
C TYR A 75 1.56 -6.55 12.14
N LEU A 76 2.37 -7.06 11.21
CA LEU A 76 1.92 -7.96 10.14
C LEU A 76 1.36 -9.27 10.69
N LEU A 77 2.08 -9.90 11.63
CA LEU A 77 1.65 -11.13 12.28
C LEU A 77 0.32 -10.98 13.00
N ASN A 78 0.11 -9.84 13.68
CA ASN A 78 -1.15 -9.58 14.36
C ASN A 78 -2.35 -9.53 13.39
N TRP A 79 -2.19 -8.92 12.21
CA TRP A 79 -3.22 -8.92 11.17
C TRP A 79 -3.46 -10.33 10.61
N GLN A 80 -2.39 -11.11 10.36
CA GLN A 80 -2.48 -12.47 9.84
C GLN A 80 -3.13 -13.45 10.84
N ASP A 81 -2.96 -13.22 12.15
CA ASP A 81 -3.50 -14.07 13.21
C ASP A 81 -5.02 -13.89 13.38
N VAL A 82 -5.51 -12.67 13.20
CA VAL A 82 -6.93 -12.34 13.43
C VAL A 82 -7.78 -12.32 12.17
N MET A 83 -7.17 -12.38 10.98
CA MET A 83 -7.87 -12.27 9.69
C MET A 83 -7.56 -13.48 8.81
N GLU A 84 -8.58 -14.24 8.45
CA GLU A 84 -8.51 -15.41 7.59
C GLU A 84 -9.05 -15.10 6.18
N GLU A 85 -8.74 -15.93 5.20
CA GLU A 85 -9.19 -15.81 3.81
C GLU A 85 -8.97 -14.39 3.24
N THR A 86 -7.88 -13.76 3.67
CA THR A 86 -7.60 -12.37 3.32
C THR A 86 -7.13 -12.23 1.87
N VAL A 87 -7.77 -11.35 1.12
CA VAL A 87 -7.44 -11.07 -0.29
C VAL A 87 -7.36 -9.56 -0.51
N TYR A 88 -6.29 -9.12 -1.19
CA TYR A 88 -6.18 -7.76 -1.69
C TYR A 88 -6.58 -7.68 -3.15
N THR A 89 -7.64 -6.93 -3.44
CA THR A 89 -8.05 -6.62 -4.81
C THR A 89 -7.60 -5.22 -5.18
N PRO A 90 -6.56 -5.07 -6.01
CA PRO A 90 -6.07 -3.76 -6.41
C PRO A 90 -7.06 -3.04 -7.31
N ARG A 91 -7.27 -1.75 -7.07
CA ARG A 91 -7.91 -0.84 -8.01
C ARG A 91 -6.90 -0.26 -8.99
N ASN A 92 -5.78 0.23 -8.46
CA ASN A 92 -4.64 0.72 -9.25
C ASN A 92 -3.36 0.79 -8.41
N TYR A 93 -2.24 0.88 -9.13
CA TYR A 93 -0.94 1.27 -8.61
C TYR A 93 -0.53 2.55 -9.33
N LEU A 94 -0.14 3.58 -8.61
CA LEU A 94 0.27 4.86 -9.17
C LEU A 94 1.69 5.20 -8.72
N PRO A 95 2.48 5.88 -9.56
CA PRO A 95 3.80 6.35 -9.15
C PRO A 95 3.66 7.48 -8.11
N GLY A 96 4.55 7.48 -7.12
CA GLY A 96 4.76 8.63 -6.27
C GLY A 96 5.62 9.68 -6.96
N VAL A 97 5.69 10.86 -6.34
CA VAL A 97 6.43 12.00 -6.86
C VAL A 97 7.13 12.76 -5.75
N LEU A 98 8.26 13.36 -6.08
CA LEU A 98 8.96 14.32 -5.23
C LEU A 98 8.08 15.54 -4.99
N ALA A 99 7.94 15.97 -3.74
CA ALA A 99 7.05 17.05 -3.35
C ALA A 99 7.45 18.43 -3.94
N ASP A 100 8.74 18.65 -4.15
CA ASP A 100 9.29 19.91 -4.64
C ASP A 100 9.25 20.06 -6.16
N THR A 101 9.37 18.95 -6.91
CA THR A 101 9.48 18.96 -8.37
C THR A 101 8.30 18.34 -9.09
N GLY A 102 7.51 17.50 -8.41
CA GLY A 102 6.46 16.69 -9.03
C GLY A 102 6.98 15.57 -9.95
N LEU A 103 8.29 15.35 -10.00
CA LEU A 103 8.87 14.26 -10.77
C LEU A 103 8.69 12.93 -10.04
N GLN A 104 8.51 11.86 -10.81
CA GLN A 104 8.40 10.51 -10.25
C GLN A 104 9.69 10.13 -9.52
N ASP A 105 9.55 9.49 -8.36
CA ASP A 105 10.64 9.13 -7.45
C ASP A 105 10.84 7.61 -7.30
N GLY A 106 10.13 6.80 -8.09
CA GLY A 106 10.18 5.34 -8.02
C GLY A 106 9.30 4.74 -6.94
N SER A 107 8.72 5.55 -6.06
CA SER A 107 7.79 5.08 -5.04
C SER A 107 6.44 4.64 -5.65
N VAL A 108 5.69 3.84 -4.91
CA VAL A 108 4.41 3.27 -5.34
C VAL A 108 3.30 3.72 -4.38
N ARG A 109 2.13 3.96 -4.94
CA ARG A 109 0.89 4.23 -4.22
C ARG A 109 -0.13 3.19 -4.64
N SER A 110 -0.57 2.33 -3.72
CA SER A 110 -1.55 1.29 -4.02
C SER A 110 -2.91 1.64 -3.44
N TYR A 111 -3.93 1.53 -4.29
CA TYR A 111 -5.33 1.71 -3.92
C TYR A 111 -6.06 0.41 -4.20
N GLY A 112 -6.81 -0.06 -3.23
CA GLY A 112 -7.54 -1.31 -3.39
C GLY A 112 -8.51 -1.59 -2.25
N LYS A 113 -8.91 -2.83 -2.20
CA LYS A 113 -9.82 -3.33 -1.18
C LYS A 113 -9.24 -4.62 -0.60
N TRP A 114 -9.20 -4.69 0.70
CA TRP A 114 -9.02 -5.92 1.46
C TRP A 114 -10.38 -6.56 1.76
N THR A 115 -10.45 -7.87 1.68
CA THR A 115 -11.60 -8.67 2.12
C THR A 115 -11.10 -9.86 2.89
N GLY A 116 -11.92 -10.42 3.76
CA GLY A 116 -11.57 -11.61 4.52
C GLY A 116 -12.64 -12.01 5.52
N VAL A 117 -12.25 -12.87 6.45
CA VAL A 117 -13.07 -13.36 7.55
C VAL A 117 -12.32 -13.11 8.85
N HIS A 118 -13.01 -12.61 9.89
CA HIS A 118 -12.42 -12.46 11.21
C HIS A 118 -12.42 -13.82 11.94
N SER A 119 -11.24 -14.32 12.33
CA SER A 119 -11.05 -15.66 12.86
C SER A 119 -11.91 -15.99 14.09
N ALA A 120 -12.05 -15.03 15.02
CA ALA A 120 -12.77 -15.25 16.27
C ALA A 120 -14.30 -15.19 16.13
N THR A 121 -14.85 -14.42 15.18
CA THR A 121 -16.33 -14.21 15.06
C THR A 121 -16.92 -14.80 13.80
N GLY A 122 -16.11 -15.21 12.82
CA GLY A 122 -16.57 -15.65 11.50
C GLY A 122 -17.21 -14.54 10.67
N LYS A 123 -17.20 -13.28 11.12
CA LYS A 123 -17.75 -12.15 10.37
C LYS A 123 -16.91 -11.87 9.12
N LYS A 124 -17.55 -11.77 7.97
CA LYS A 124 -16.94 -11.29 6.74
C LYS A 124 -16.75 -9.79 6.83
N TRP A 125 -15.63 -9.32 6.30
CA TRP A 125 -15.29 -7.90 6.29
C TRP A 125 -14.76 -7.45 4.94
N GLU A 126 -14.88 -6.17 4.65
CA GLU A 126 -14.21 -5.50 3.56
C GLU A 126 -13.68 -4.13 4.02
N LEU A 127 -12.57 -3.71 3.47
CA LEU A 127 -11.88 -2.49 3.86
C LEU A 127 -11.24 -1.84 2.64
N THR A 128 -11.68 -0.63 2.29
CA THR A 128 -10.98 0.17 1.29
C THR A 128 -9.70 0.73 1.90
N ALA A 129 -8.59 0.50 1.22
CA ALA A 129 -7.27 0.88 1.71
C ALA A 129 -6.46 1.63 0.67
N TYR A 130 -5.64 2.55 1.18
CA TYR A 130 -4.57 3.22 0.48
C TYR A 130 -3.27 2.93 1.23
N HIS A 131 -2.23 2.55 0.49
CA HIS A 131 -0.90 2.32 1.05
C HIS A 131 0.14 3.11 0.28
N THR A 132 1.16 3.61 0.98
CA THR A 132 2.34 4.24 0.40
C THR A 132 3.55 3.33 0.58
N TRP A 133 4.44 3.32 -0.42
CA TRP A 133 5.60 2.44 -0.47
C TRP A 133 6.78 3.20 -1.06
N ASP A 134 7.76 3.50 -0.23
CA ASP A 134 8.99 4.16 -0.65
C ASP A 134 10.15 3.13 -0.62
N PHE A 135 11.11 3.28 -1.53
CA PHE A 135 12.10 2.24 -1.78
C PHE A 135 13.52 2.77 -1.63
N LYS A 136 14.40 1.88 -1.18
CA LYS A 136 15.86 2.05 -1.18
C LYS A 136 16.49 0.69 -1.47
N ASP A 137 17.44 0.66 -2.41
CA ASP A 137 18.16 -0.55 -2.81
C ASP A 137 17.22 -1.73 -3.15
N GLY A 138 16.08 -1.44 -3.81
CA GLY A 138 15.05 -2.41 -4.21
C GLY A 138 14.22 -2.99 -3.07
N LYS A 139 14.32 -2.44 -1.84
CA LYS A 139 13.53 -2.83 -0.67
C LYS A 139 12.66 -1.70 -0.19
N ILE A 140 11.54 -2.04 0.45
CA ILE A 140 10.63 -1.10 1.09
C ILE A 140 11.32 -0.50 2.31
N ILE A 141 11.55 0.82 2.32
CA ILE A 141 12.22 1.53 3.41
C ILE A 141 11.27 2.42 4.20
N ALA A 142 10.20 2.91 3.58
CA ALA A 142 9.20 3.69 4.29
C ALA A 142 7.83 3.48 3.64
N GLY A 143 6.80 3.86 4.37
CA GLY A 143 5.43 3.81 3.87
C GLY A 143 4.40 3.90 4.97
N GLY A 144 3.18 3.54 4.64
CA GLY A 144 2.12 3.55 5.63
C GLY A 144 0.79 3.03 5.10
N ASP A 145 -0.05 2.70 6.07
CA ASP A 145 -1.41 2.23 5.90
C ASP A 145 -2.40 3.35 6.18
N TYR A 146 -3.33 3.56 5.26
CA TYR A 146 -4.35 4.60 5.35
C TYR A 146 -5.72 3.98 5.09
N PHE A 147 -6.39 3.57 6.17
CA PHE A 147 -7.72 3.00 6.17
C PHE A 147 -8.38 3.16 7.54
N ASP A 148 -9.66 2.90 7.64
CA ASP A 148 -10.41 2.97 8.89
C ASP A 148 -10.22 1.70 9.73
N ALA A 149 -9.06 1.57 10.39
CA ALA A 149 -8.77 0.45 11.27
C ALA A 149 -9.73 0.40 12.48
N GLY A 150 -10.08 1.56 13.05
CA GLY A 150 -10.99 1.65 14.19
C GLY A 150 -12.40 1.18 13.86
N GLY A 151 -12.95 1.65 12.75
CA GLY A 151 -14.26 1.23 12.26
C GLY A 151 -14.31 -0.26 11.92
N LEU A 152 -13.24 -0.79 11.27
CA LEU A 152 -13.14 -2.22 11.01
C LEU A 152 -13.20 -3.02 12.31
N ILE A 153 -12.33 -2.72 13.29
CA ILE A 153 -12.27 -3.45 14.56
C ILE A 153 -13.61 -3.39 15.29
N ALA A 154 -14.24 -2.21 15.36
CA ALA A 154 -15.55 -2.04 16.00
C ALA A 154 -16.63 -2.91 15.31
N SER A 155 -16.62 -3.02 13.99
CA SER A 155 -17.59 -3.82 13.24
C SER A 155 -17.44 -5.33 13.46
N LEU A 156 -16.26 -5.79 13.88
CA LEU A 156 -15.94 -7.19 14.09
C LEU A 156 -16.27 -7.68 15.51
N GLN A 157 -16.53 -6.78 16.44
CA GLN A 157 -16.90 -7.15 17.81
C GLN A 157 -18.25 -7.91 17.84
N VAL A 158 -18.38 -8.82 18.81
CA VAL A 158 -19.65 -9.51 19.09
C VAL A 158 -20.59 -8.49 19.73
N GLU A 159 -21.80 -8.33 19.18
CA GLU A 159 -22.84 -7.61 19.91
C GLU A 159 -23.17 -8.41 21.17
N GLU A 160 -22.93 -7.84 22.35
CA GLU A 160 -23.47 -8.40 23.59
C GLU A 160 -25.00 -8.33 23.50
N VAL A 161 -25.63 -9.50 23.32
CA VAL A 161 -27.08 -9.62 23.47
C VAL A 161 -27.38 -9.42 24.93
N THR A 162 -27.74 -8.20 25.32
CA THR A 162 -28.40 -7.96 26.61
C THR A 162 -29.76 -8.64 26.52
N GLU A 163 -29.86 -9.86 27.05
CA GLU A 163 -31.16 -10.45 27.37
C GLU A 163 -31.81 -9.57 28.43
N GLU A 164 -32.79 -8.76 28.01
CA GLU A 164 -33.74 -8.15 28.97
C GLU A 164 -34.48 -9.31 29.67
N ILE A 165 -34.05 -9.55 30.92
CA ILE A 165 -34.83 -10.43 31.79
C ILE A 165 -36.09 -9.64 32.10
N THR A 166 -37.17 -9.89 31.36
CA THR A 166 -38.53 -9.51 31.75
C THR A 166 -38.91 -10.41 32.90
N GLU A 167 -38.77 -9.90 34.14
CA GLU A 167 -39.39 -10.48 35.30
C GLU A 167 -40.92 -10.26 35.19
N GLU A 168 -41.68 -11.37 35.05
CA GLU A 168 -43.13 -11.39 35.24
C GLU A 168 -43.49 -11.48 36.73
#